data_9ff17fee4a2edfba2c324fd164368b17
#
_entry.id   9ff17fee4a2edfba2c324fd164368b17
#
_cell.length_a   1.000
_cell.length_b   1.000
_cell.length_c   1.000
_cell.angle_alpha   90.00
_cell.angle_beta   90.00
_cell.angle_gamma   90.00
#
_symmetry.space_group_name_H-M   'P 1'
#
loop_
_entity.id
_entity.type
_entity.pdbx_description
1 polymer ?
#
loop_
_entity_poly.entity_id
_entity_poly.type
_entity_poly.pdbx_seq_one_letter_code
_entity_poly.pdbx_strand_id
1 'polypeptide(L)'
;AIVTDIDETLIDNSPYAVQQSLKGQDYEQPSWEQWTAKADGDTLAGAKTFLDYASSKGVKIFYLTNRKESERAGTLANIQKYHFPDATNEHLILKTAESSKEGRRQKISETYEIALLLGDNLADFSSVFDKKSIETRNSNVSQQAAEFGKRFIILPNTSYGDWESAAYHYQYNTTPAEKEAIIKRILKKAN
;
A
#
# COMPACT_ATOMS: atom_id res chain seq x y z
N ALA A 1 9.93 5.79 15.01
CA ALA A 1 9.99 5.62 13.56
C ALA A 1 8.64 5.94 12.90
N ILE A 2 8.65 6.22 11.61
CA ILE A 2 7.51 6.14 10.70
C ILE A 2 7.68 4.88 9.86
N VAL A 3 6.60 4.09 9.72
CA VAL A 3 6.54 2.98 8.78
C VAL A 3 5.53 3.33 7.70
N THR A 4 5.96 3.36 6.46
CA THR A 4 5.13 3.77 5.32
C THR A 4 5.04 2.67 4.28
N ASP A 5 3.88 2.49 3.69
CA ASP A 5 3.77 1.81 2.41
C ASP A 5 4.40 2.67 1.29
N ILE A 6 4.51 2.13 0.08
CA ILE A 6 5.10 2.80 -1.08
C ILE A 6 4.05 3.12 -2.13
N ASP A 7 3.33 2.08 -2.61
CA ASP A 7 2.44 2.17 -3.75
C ASP A 7 1.17 2.94 -3.38
N GLU A 8 0.81 3.97 -4.15
CA GLU A 8 -0.31 4.88 -3.88
C GLU A 8 -0.27 5.54 -2.48
N THR A 9 0.91 5.47 -1.84
CA THR A 9 1.19 6.13 -0.56
C THR A 9 2.30 7.17 -0.70
N LEU A 10 3.39 6.81 -1.37
CA LEU A 10 4.53 7.70 -1.68
C LEU A 10 4.73 7.83 -3.19
N ILE A 11 4.47 6.77 -3.93
CA ILE A 11 4.68 6.67 -5.38
C ILE A 11 3.34 6.48 -6.06
N ASP A 12 3.12 7.27 -7.11
CA ASP A 12 1.97 7.21 -7.99
C ASP A 12 2.23 6.20 -9.12
N ASN A 13 1.47 5.12 -9.13
CA ASN A 13 1.52 4.10 -10.19
C ASN A 13 0.35 4.24 -11.19
N SER A 14 -0.36 5.37 -11.19
CA SER A 14 -1.42 5.60 -12.17
C SER A 14 -0.98 5.45 -13.62
N PRO A 15 0.28 5.75 -14.03
CA PRO A 15 0.73 5.48 -15.40
C PRO A 15 0.68 3.99 -15.77
N TYR A 16 0.97 3.09 -14.82
CA TYR A 16 0.80 1.65 -15.04
C TYR A 16 -0.68 1.27 -15.20
N ALA A 17 -1.54 1.79 -14.33
CA ALA A 17 -2.99 1.53 -14.40
C ALA A 17 -3.59 2.00 -15.74
N VAL A 18 -3.21 3.19 -16.21
CA VAL A 18 -3.60 3.71 -17.52
C VAL A 18 -3.11 2.81 -18.65
N GLN A 19 -1.86 2.37 -18.61
CA GLN A 19 -1.30 1.48 -19.62
C GLN A 19 -2.05 0.15 -19.71
N GLN A 20 -2.40 -0.46 -18.57
CA GLN A 20 -3.19 -1.69 -18.53
C GLN A 20 -4.62 -1.46 -19.04
N SER A 21 -5.26 -0.38 -18.64
CA SER A 21 -6.60 -0.01 -19.12
C SER A 21 -6.65 0.16 -20.64
N LEU A 22 -5.66 0.83 -21.24
CA LEU A 22 -5.58 1.01 -22.69
C LEU A 22 -5.40 -0.33 -23.46
N LYS A 23 -4.85 -1.35 -22.80
CA LYS A 23 -4.72 -2.71 -23.34
C LYS A 23 -5.95 -3.58 -23.05
N GLY A 24 -6.92 -3.10 -22.28
CA GLY A 24 -8.03 -3.91 -21.79
C GLY A 24 -7.59 -5.03 -20.85
N GLN A 25 -6.53 -4.79 -20.09
CA GLN A 25 -5.92 -5.76 -19.17
C GLN A 25 -6.01 -5.28 -17.74
N ASP A 26 -6.18 -6.21 -16.81
CA ASP A 26 -6.06 -5.97 -15.37
C ASP A 26 -4.57 -5.99 -14.95
N TYR A 27 -4.35 -5.90 -13.64
CA TYR A 27 -3.04 -6.12 -13.04
C TYR A 27 -2.50 -7.52 -13.37
N GLU A 28 -1.25 -7.55 -13.81
CA GLU A 28 -0.49 -8.80 -14.02
C GLU A 28 0.91 -8.65 -13.43
N GLN A 29 1.35 -9.63 -12.65
CA GLN A 29 2.64 -9.58 -11.97
C GLN A 29 3.82 -9.34 -12.92
N PRO A 30 3.94 -9.99 -14.09
CA PRO A 30 5.07 -9.74 -14.99
C PRO A 30 5.13 -8.31 -15.54
N SER A 31 3.98 -7.72 -15.90
CA SER A 31 3.94 -6.34 -16.38
C SER A 31 4.17 -5.32 -15.26
N TRP A 32 3.74 -5.64 -14.04
CA TRP A 32 4.03 -4.86 -12.85
C TRP A 32 5.54 -4.85 -12.54
N GLU A 33 6.20 -6.00 -12.54
CA GLU A 33 7.65 -6.08 -12.33
C GLU A 33 8.43 -5.29 -13.40
N GLN A 34 7.94 -5.28 -14.65
CA GLN A 34 8.52 -4.44 -15.71
C GLN A 34 8.33 -2.94 -15.43
N TRP A 35 7.20 -2.56 -14.85
CA TRP A 35 6.93 -1.17 -14.45
C TRP A 35 7.84 -0.75 -13.32
N THR A 36 7.88 -1.51 -12.23
CA THR A 36 8.69 -1.18 -11.05
C THR A 36 10.19 -1.16 -11.34
N ALA A 37 10.65 -2.00 -12.28
CA ALA A 37 12.04 -2.02 -12.73
C ALA A 37 12.49 -0.73 -13.44
N LYS A 38 11.55 0.04 -14.03
CA LYS A 38 11.87 1.34 -14.66
C LYS A 38 12.20 2.43 -13.64
N ALA A 39 11.78 2.26 -12.40
CA ALA A 39 11.92 3.26 -11.34
C ALA A 39 11.38 4.65 -11.74
N ASP A 40 10.25 4.68 -12.46
CA ASP A 40 9.73 5.88 -13.12
C ASP A 40 8.39 6.38 -12.55
N GLY A 41 7.92 5.78 -11.45
CA GLY A 41 6.75 6.27 -10.73
C GLY A 41 7.03 7.65 -10.13
N ASP A 42 6.10 8.60 -10.30
CA ASP A 42 6.18 9.92 -9.67
C ASP A 42 5.87 9.86 -8.17
N THR A 43 6.29 10.87 -7.42
CA THR A 43 5.95 10.96 -6.00
C THR A 43 4.60 11.62 -5.80
N LEU A 44 3.82 11.10 -4.84
CA LEU A 44 2.58 11.75 -4.43
C LEU A 44 2.85 13.11 -3.78
N ALA A 45 1.96 14.08 -4.06
CA ALA A 45 2.08 15.43 -3.54
C ALA A 45 2.17 15.45 -2.01
N GLY A 46 3.19 16.13 -1.48
CA GLY A 46 3.43 16.27 -0.05
C GLY A 46 4.20 15.13 0.61
N ALA A 47 4.30 13.94 -0.01
CA ALA A 47 4.97 12.79 0.58
C ALA A 47 6.44 13.10 0.94
N LYS A 48 7.21 13.62 -0.03
CA LYS A 48 8.60 14.01 0.19
C LYS A 48 8.75 15.06 1.30
N THR A 49 7.98 16.14 1.21
CA THR A 49 8.04 17.25 2.18
C THR A 49 7.75 16.77 3.61
N PHE A 50 6.77 15.89 3.76
CA PHE A 50 6.42 15.32 5.05
C PHE A 50 7.54 14.44 5.62
N LEU A 51 8.10 13.53 4.81
CA LEU A 51 9.17 12.64 5.26
C LEU A 51 10.46 13.37 5.55
N ASP A 52 10.81 14.42 4.76
CA ASP A 52 11.96 15.29 5.04
C ASP A 52 11.79 16.01 6.38
N TYR A 53 10.58 16.54 6.64
CA TYR A 53 10.30 17.18 7.93
C TYR A 53 10.47 16.17 9.09
N ALA A 54 9.89 14.98 8.98
CA ALA A 54 10.01 13.95 10.02
C ALA A 54 11.48 13.56 10.25
N SER A 55 12.24 13.33 9.18
CA SER A 55 13.67 13.01 9.25
C SER A 55 14.47 14.14 9.90
N SER A 56 14.15 15.41 9.61
CA SER A 56 14.78 16.58 10.25
C SER A 56 14.55 16.65 11.76
N LYS A 57 13.54 15.94 12.28
CA LYS A 57 13.25 15.77 13.70
C LYS A 57 13.87 14.49 14.30
N GLY A 58 14.75 13.81 13.54
CA GLY A 58 15.40 12.59 13.98
C GLY A 58 14.54 11.33 13.89
N VAL A 59 13.38 11.41 13.23
CA VAL A 59 12.50 10.25 13.04
C VAL A 59 13.03 9.38 11.91
N LYS A 60 13.18 8.08 12.16
CA LYS A 60 13.60 7.08 11.16
C LYS A 60 12.42 6.67 10.29
N ILE A 61 12.69 6.47 9.00
CA ILE A 61 11.68 6.08 8.00
C ILE A 61 11.94 4.65 7.54
N PHE A 62 10.91 3.81 7.60
CA PHE A 62 10.92 2.45 7.06
C PHE A 62 9.88 2.33 5.94
N TYR A 63 10.28 1.77 4.82
CA TYR A 63 9.47 1.53 3.62
C TYR A 63 9.03 0.07 3.63
N LEU A 64 7.78 -0.19 3.99
CA LEU A 64 7.24 -1.52 4.18
C LEU A 64 6.20 -1.84 3.09
N THR A 65 6.62 -2.51 2.03
CA THR A 65 5.81 -2.75 0.84
C THR A 65 5.50 -4.23 0.62
N ASN A 66 4.47 -4.52 -0.17
CA ASN A 66 4.17 -5.85 -0.67
C ASN A 66 4.77 -6.11 -2.08
N ARG A 67 5.62 -5.24 -2.57
CA ARG A 67 6.49 -5.57 -3.72
C ARG A 67 7.38 -6.75 -3.36
N LYS A 68 7.70 -7.58 -4.36
CA LYS A 68 8.54 -8.78 -4.18
C LYS A 68 10.03 -8.42 -4.09
N GLU A 69 10.82 -9.36 -3.62
CA GLU A 69 12.29 -9.20 -3.56
C GLU A 69 12.92 -8.97 -4.95
N SER A 70 12.34 -9.55 -6.02
CA SER A 70 12.76 -9.30 -7.42
C SER A 70 12.62 -7.83 -7.83
N GLU A 71 11.78 -7.05 -7.15
CA GLU A 71 11.51 -5.64 -7.43
C GLU A 71 12.40 -4.68 -6.59
N ARG A 72 13.26 -5.21 -5.71
CA ARG A 72 14.08 -4.41 -4.77
C ARG A 72 14.87 -3.31 -5.48
N ALA A 73 15.60 -3.66 -6.53
CA ALA A 73 16.48 -2.71 -7.19
C ALA A 73 15.73 -1.52 -7.79
N GLY A 74 14.62 -1.77 -8.52
CA GLY A 74 13.79 -0.73 -9.10
C GLY A 74 13.06 0.09 -8.03
N THR A 75 12.57 -0.57 -6.99
CA THR A 75 11.91 0.10 -5.87
C THR A 75 12.86 1.05 -5.15
N LEU A 76 14.05 0.57 -4.80
CA LEU A 76 15.07 1.40 -4.14
C LEU A 76 15.51 2.57 -5.03
N ALA A 77 15.76 2.31 -6.31
CA ALA A 77 16.09 3.35 -7.26
C ALA A 77 15.02 4.44 -7.38
N ASN A 78 13.72 4.05 -7.36
CA ASN A 78 12.63 5.00 -7.46
C ASN A 78 12.54 5.91 -6.21
N ILE A 79 12.62 5.38 -5.00
CA ILE A 79 12.59 6.20 -3.79
C ILE A 79 13.87 7.05 -3.65
N GLN A 80 15.03 6.56 -4.11
CA GLN A 80 16.28 7.31 -4.14
C GLN A 80 16.27 8.44 -5.19
N LYS A 81 15.62 8.25 -6.33
CA LYS A 81 15.42 9.28 -7.38
C LYS A 81 14.82 10.57 -6.80
N TYR A 82 13.91 10.44 -5.84
CA TYR A 82 13.27 11.57 -5.15
C TYR A 82 13.97 11.96 -3.85
N HIS A 83 15.12 11.38 -3.54
CA HIS A 83 15.88 11.66 -2.32
C HIS A 83 15.01 11.49 -1.05
N PHE A 84 14.21 10.46 -0.97
CA PHE A 84 13.48 10.14 0.25
C PHE A 84 14.49 9.77 1.37
N PRO A 85 14.25 10.23 2.61
CA PRO A 85 15.17 9.96 3.72
C PRO A 85 15.22 8.46 4.05
N ASP A 86 16.37 8.00 4.55
CA ASP A 86 16.62 6.59 4.90
C ASP A 86 16.32 5.59 3.74
N ALA A 87 16.38 6.01 2.46
CA ALA A 87 16.19 5.16 1.29
C ALA A 87 17.38 4.22 1.06
N THR A 88 17.48 3.19 1.89
CA THR A 88 18.56 2.18 1.92
C THR A 88 17.98 0.76 1.89
N ASN A 89 18.84 -0.22 1.60
CA ASN A 89 18.43 -1.63 1.66
C ASN A 89 17.97 -2.07 3.05
N GLU A 90 18.51 -1.49 4.10
CA GLU A 90 18.16 -1.79 5.49
C GLU A 90 16.75 -1.32 5.83
N HIS A 91 16.36 -0.15 5.33
CA HIS A 91 15.07 0.47 5.60
C HIS A 91 13.98 0.08 4.60
N LEU A 92 14.32 -0.59 3.48
CA LEU A 92 13.39 -1.10 2.49
C LEU A 92 13.03 -2.56 2.79
N ILE A 93 11.83 -2.78 3.30
CA ILE A 93 11.33 -4.08 3.73
C ILE A 93 10.26 -4.57 2.76
N LEU A 94 10.62 -5.54 1.94
CA LEU A 94 9.79 -6.12 0.90
C LEU A 94 8.98 -7.31 1.42
N LYS A 95 8.01 -7.73 0.61
CA LYS A 95 7.22 -8.92 0.87
C LYS A 95 8.10 -10.18 0.84
N THR A 96 7.93 -10.98 1.86
CA THR A 96 8.47 -12.36 1.94
C THR A 96 7.40 -13.38 1.51
N ALA A 97 7.22 -14.46 2.26
CA ALA A 97 6.20 -15.47 1.98
C ALA A 97 4.77 -14.95 2.21
N GLU A 98 4.57 -14.06 3.19
CA GLU A 98 3.26 -13.56 3.59
C GLU A 98 2.99 -12.14 3.11
N SER A 99 1.74 -11.89 2.67
CA SER A 99 1.28 -10.55 2.33
C SER A 99 0.98 -9.68 3.55
N SER A 100 0.68 -10.28 4.70
CA SER A 100 0.51 -9.54 5.96
C SER A 100 1.77 -8.74 6.28
N LYS A 101 1.60 -7.48 6.61
CA LYS A 101 2.71 -6.60 7.03
C LYS A 101 3.02 -6.71 8.53
N GLU A 102 2.16 -7.40 9.30
CA GLU A 102 2.23 -7.43 10.77
C GLU A 102 3.57 -7.92 11.31
N GLY A 103 4.03 -9.10 10.90
CA GLY A 103 5.29 -9.65 11.40
C GLY A 103 6.51 -8.79 11.04
N ARG A 104 6.45 -8.10 9.89
CA ARG A 104 7.51 -7.17 9.47
C ARG A 104 7.46 -5.88 10.29
N ARG A 105 6.27 -5.35 10.64
CA ARG A 105 6.11 -4.23 11.57
C ARG A 105 6.60 -4.57 12.97
N GLN A 106 6.28 -5.77 13.47
CA GLN A 106 6.72 -6.22 14.78
C GLN A 106 8.26 -6.24 14.88
N LYS A 107 8.96 -6.69 13.85
CA LYS A 107 10.44 -6.64 13.81
C LYS A 107 10.98 -5.22 13.90
N ILE A 108 10.36 -4.25 13.27
CA ILE A 108 10.73 -2.83 13.42
C ILE A 108 10.49 -2.40 14.87
N SER A 109 9.36 -2.83 15.46
CA SER A 109 8.98 -2.46 16.83
C SER A 109 9.93 -3.01 17.91
N GLU A 110 10.72 -4.04 17.60
CA GLU A 110 11.75 -4.55 18.53
C GLU A 110 12.87 -3.51 18.81
N THR A 111 13.08 -2.56 17.89
CA THR A 111 14.16 -1.57 18.01
C THR A 111 13.63 -0.13 18.04
N TYR A 112 12.49 0.13 17.40
CA TYR A 112 11.94 1.48 17.24
C TYR A 112 10.50 1.56 17.73
N GLU A 113 10.17 2.62 18.45
CA GLU A 113 8.77 2.98 18.66
C GLU A 113 8.17 3.51 17.35
N ILE A 114 7.10 2.87 16.87
CA ILE A 114 6.39 3.29 15.65
C ILE A 114 5.39 4.39 16.03
N ALA A 115 5.72 5.62 15.68
CA ALA A 115 4.88 6.79 15.95
C ALA A 115 3.74 6.92 14.92
N LEU A 116 4.03 6.66 13.64
CA LEU A 116 3.05 6.77 12.55
C LEU A 116 3.15 5.58 11.59
N LEU A 117 1.99 5.18 11.07
CA LEU A 117 1.82 4.26 9.96
C LEU A 117 1.14 5.02 8.82
N LEU A 118 1.73 4.97 7.63
CA LEU A 118 1.18 5.57 6.41
C LEU A 118 0.86 4.46 5.42
N GLY A 119 -0.29 4.54 4.78
CA GLY A 119 -0.70 3.56 3.77
C GLY A 119 -1.99 3.93 3.08
N ASP A 120 -2.24 3.30 1.95
CA ASP A 120 -3.47 3.42 1.16
C ASP A 120 -4.47 2.32 1.50
N ASN A 121 -4.04 1.31 2.25
CA ASN A 121 -4.83 0.13 2.58
C ASN A 121 -4.89 -0.10 4.10
N LEU A 122 -6.05 -0.55 4.61
CA LEU A 122 -6.21 -0.82 6.05
C LEU A 122 -5.23 -1.87 6.58
N ALA A 123 -4.80 -2.82 5.77
CA ALA A 123 -3.79 -3.82 6.12
C ALA A 123 -2.39 -3.22 6.41
N ASP A 124 -2.15 -1.97 5.99
CA ASP A 124 -0.92 -1.25 6.31
C ASP A 124 -0.85 -0.86 7.79
N PHE A 125 -1.97 -0.81 8.48
CA PHE A 125 -2.05 -0.36 9.86
C PHE A 125 -2.08 -1.49 10.87
N SER A 126 -2.87 -2.56 10.60
CA SER A 126 -3.05 -3.65 11.56
C SER A 126 -3.54 -4.93 10.89
N SER A 127 -3.10 -6.08 11.40
CA SER A 127 -3.56 -7.40 10.96
C SER A 127 -5.05 -7.68 11.26
N VAL A 128 -5.69 -6.87 12.10
CA VAL A 128 -7.14 -7.00 12.33
C VAL A 128 -7.96 -6.75 11.05
N PHE A 129 -7.37 -6.10 10.06
CA PHE A 129 -7.97 -5.84 8.75
C PHE A 129 -7.66 -6.91 7.70
N ASP A 130 -6.67 -7.80 7.96
CA ASP A 130 -6.20 -8.77 6.99
C ASP A 130 -7.28 -9.80 6.65
N LYS A 131 -7.59 -9.95 5.36
CA LYS A 131 -8.54 -10.95 4.84
C LYS A 131 -9.90 -10.97 5.56
N LYS A 132 -10.42 -9.80 5.92
CA LYS A 132 -11.74 -9.65 6.56
C LYS A 132 -12.81 -9.26 5.55
N SER A 133 -14.07 -9.67 5.83
CA SER A 133 -15.23 -9.21 5.05
C SER A 133 -15.37 -7.68 5.12
N ILE A 134 -16.10 -7.08 4.19
CA ILE A 134 -16.37 -5.64 4.19
C ILE A 134 -16.98 -5.20 5.52
N GLU A 135 -17.95 -5.94 6.06
CA GLU A 135 -18.62 -5.62 7.31
C GLU A 135 -17.64 -5.64 8.49
N THR A 136 -16.79 -6.67 8.56
CA THR A 136 -15.77 -6.79 9.62
C THR A 136 -14.73 -5.67 9.50
N ARG A 137 -14.28 -5.33 8.28
CA ARG A 137 -13.35 -4.21 8.04
C ARG A 137 -13.96 -2.90 8.55
N ASN A 138 -15.21 -2.61 8.19
CA ASN A 138 -15.92 -1.41 8.63
C ASN A 138 -16.09 -1.37 10.16
N SER A 139 -16.45 -2.50 10.78
CA SER A 139 -16.54 -2.61 12.24
C SER A 139 -15.19 -2.33 12.91
N ASN A 140 -14.10 -2.91 12.39
CA ASN A 140 -12.75 -2.70 12.91
C ASN A 140 -12.27 -1.25 12.75
N VAL A 141 -12.64 -0.58 11.64
CA VAL A 141 -12.38 0.87 11.49
C VAL A 141 -13.08 1.67 12.59
N SER A 142 -14.36 1.35 12.85
CA SER A 142 -15.12 2.03 13.92
C SER A 142 -14.49 1.80 15.31
N GLN A 143 -14.02 0.59 15.60
CA GLN A 143 -13.36 0.25 16.85
C GLN A 143 -12.02 0.95 17.03
N GLN A 144 -11.31 1.23 15.94
CA GLN A 144 -10.00 1.88 15.94
C GLN A 144 -10.08 3.35 15.48
N ALA A 145 -11.27 3.95 15.48
CA ALA A 145 -11.48 5.32 14.97
C ALA A 145 -10.54 6.36 15.61
N ALA A 146 -10.15 6.17 16.88
CA ALA A 146 -9.24 7.07 17.59
C ALA A 146 -7.80 7.09 17.04
N GLU A 147 -7.39 6.05 16.30
CA GLU A 147 -6.06 5.93 15.70
C GLU A 147 -5.95 6.67 14.37
N PHE A 148 -7.06 6.77 13.61
CA PHE A 148 -7.08 7.43 12.32
C PHE A 148 -6.91 8.95 12.45
N GLY A 149 -6.00 9.50 11.65
CA GLY A 149 -5.60 10.90 11.73
C GLY A 149 -4.62 11.25 12.87
N LYS A 150 -4.24 10.23 13.68
CA LYS A 150 -3.21 10.37 14.72
C LYS A 150 -2.02 9.47 14.43
N ARG A 151 -2.23 8.17 14.53
CA ARG A 151 -1.21 7.14 14.31
C ARG A 151 -1.34 6.47 12.94
N PHE A 152 -2.56 6.31 12.45
CA PHE A 152 -2.89 5.76 11.15
C PHE A 152 -3.22 6.89 10.17
N ILE A 153 -2.34 7.09 9.20
CA ILE A 153 -2.51 8.12 8.17
C ILE A 153 -2.88 7.39 6.88
N ILE A 154 -4.18 7.38 6.59
CA ILE A 154 -4.75 6.74 5.40
C ILE A 154 -4.75 7.69 4.20
N LEU A 155 -4.22 7.23 3.07
CA LEU A 155 -4.32 7.86 1.76
C LEU A 155 -5.32 7.05 0.94
N PRO A 156 -6.54 7.54 0.66
CA PRO A 156 -7.57 6.73 0.03
C PRO A 156 -7.18 6.27 -1.38
N ASN A 157 -7.17 4.97 -1.62
CA ASN A 157 -7.00 4.37 -2.95
C ASN A 157 -8.33 3.75 -3.41
N THR A 158 -8.90 4.31 -4.48
CA THR A 158 -10.14 3.83 -5.09
C THR A 158 -9.91 2.93 -6.30
N SER A 159 -8.66 2.76 -6.73
CA SER A 159 -8.31 2.00 -7.93
C SER A 159 -8.20 0.51 -7.65
N TYR A 160 -7.57 0.15 -6.54
CA TYR A 160 -7.40 -1.24 -6.12
C TYR A 160 -7.11 -1.31 -4.61
N GLY A 161 -7.14 -2.51 -4.06
CA GLY A 161 -6.78 -2.74 -2.66
C GLY A 161 -7.49 -3.95 -2.08
N ASP A 162 -7.23 -4.21 -0.80
CA ASP A 162 -7.82 -5.33 -0.09
C ASP A 162 -9.36 -5.20 0.08
N TRP A 163 -9.89 -3.97 -0.07
CA TRP A 163 -11.33 -3.72 -0.13
C TRP A 163 -11.98 -4.40 -1.33
N GLU A 164 -11.29 -4.45 -2.48
CA GLU A 164 -11.74 -5.14 -3.67
C GLU A 164 -11.73 -6.66 -3.45
N SER A 165 -10.64 -7.20 -2.91
CA SER A 165 -10.55 -8.62 -2.54
C SER A 165 -11.63 -9.01 -1.53
N ALA A 166 -11.93 -8.15 -0.57
CA ALA A 166 -13.02 -8.36 0.39
C ALA A 166 -14.40 -8.41 -0.31
N ALA A 167 -14.62 -7.59 -1.35
CA ALA A 167 -15.83 -7.63 -2.15
C ALA A 167 -16.04 -8.98 -2.86
N TYR A 168 -14.96 -9.60 -3.30
CA TYR A 168 -14.96 -10.93 -3.93
C TYR A 168 -14.81 -12.07 -2.91
N HIS A 169 -14.92 -11.79 -1.62
CA HIS A 169 -14.71 -12.79 -0.55
C HIS A 169 -13.36 -13.53 -0.66
N TYR A 170 -12.33 -12.84 -1.16
CA TYR A 170 -10.98 -13.39 -1.42
C TYR A 170 -10.97 -14.58 -2.39
N GLN A 171 -11.97 -14.69 -3.26
CA GLN A 171 -12.04 -15.71 -4.31
C GLN A 171 -11.26 -15.23 -5.54
N TYR A 172 -9.97 -15.57 -5.59
CA TYR A 172 -9.06 -15.08 -6.63
C TYR A 172 -9.27 -15.68 -8.02
N ASN A 173 -10.06 -16.78 -8.13
CA ASN A 173 -10.41 -17.42 -9.40
C ASN A 173 -11.68 -16.84 -10.05
N THR A 174 -12.18 -15.73 -9.56
CA THR A 174 -13.36 -15.05 -10.08
C THR A 174 -13.08 -14.49 -11.48
N THR A 175 -13.95 -14.81 -12.43
CA THR A 175 -13.85 -14.28 -13.81
C THR A 175 -14.14 -12.78 -13.87
N PRO A 176 -13.69 -12.05 -14.89
CA PRO A 176 -14.01 -10.63 -15.06
C PRO A 176 -15.51 -10.34 -15.03
N ALA A 177 -16.33 -11.18 -15.67
CA ALA A 177 -17.78 -11.02 -15.68
C ALA A 177 -18.42 -11.19 -14.29
N GLU A 178 -17.92 -12.15 -13.50
CA GLU A 178 -18.38 -12.34 -12.11
C GLU A 178 -17.94 -11.18 -11.22
N LYS A 179 -16.70 -10.69 -11.36
CA LYS A 179 -16.22 -9.50 -10.66
C LYS A 179 -17.10 -8.29 -10.95
N GLU A 180 -17.39 -8.03 -12.23
CA GLU A 180 -18.28 -6.94 -12.64
C GLU A 180 -19.67 -7.07 -12.01
N ALA A 181 -20.25 -8.27 -12.01
CA ALA A 181 -21.56 -8.52 -11.40
C ALA A 181 -21.54 -8.27 -9.88
N ILE A 182 -20.46 -8.68 -9.18
CA ILE A 182 -20.28 -8.43 -7.75
C ILE A 182 -20.20 -6.93 -7.47
N ILE A 183 -19.34 -6.21 -8.20
CA ILE A 183 -19.16 -4.76 -8.04
C ILE A 183 -20.49 -4.03 -8.29
N LYS A 184 -21.19 -4.33 -9.38
CA LYS A 184 -22.51 -3.73 -9.67
C LYS A 184 -23.54 -3.95 -8.56
N ARG A 185 -23.46 -5.08 -7.84
CA ARG A 185 -24.37 -5.40 -6.74
C ARG A 185 -24.06 -4.62 -5.47
N ILE A 186 -22.79 -4.40 -5.16
CA ILE A 186 -22.35 -3.72 -3.93
C ILE A 186 -22.31 -2.20 -4.08
N LEU A 187 -22.15 -1.67 -5.30
CA LEU A 187 -22.19 -0.24 -5.54
C LEU A 187 -23.58 0.33 -5.24
N LYS A 188 -23.62 1.32 -4.35
CA LYS A 188 -24.81 2.13 -4.15
C LYS A 188 -25.02 3.00 -5.38
N LYS A 189 -26.17 2.83 -6.05
CA LYS A 189 -26.56 3.75 -7.13
C LYS A 189 -26.98 5.08 -6.51
N ALA A 190 -26.54 6.19 -7.09
CA ALA A 190 -27.15 7.47 -6.83
C ALA A 190 -28.61 7.40 -7.38
N ASN A 191 -29.59 7.68 -6.54
CA ASN A 191 -31.00 7.78 -6.96
C ASN A 191 -31.23 9.14 -7.61
#